data_fa33eca836dac8e3dd816608dc5b6f74
#
_entry.id   fa33eca836dac8e3dd816608dc5b6f74
#
_cell.length_a   1.000
_cell.length_b   1.000
_cell.length_c   1.000
_cell.angle_alpha   90.00
_cell.angle_beta   90.00
_cell.angle_gamma   90.00
#
_symmetry.space_group_name_H-M   'P 1'
#
loop_
_entity.id
_entity.type
_entity.pdbx_description
1 polymer ?
#
loop_
_entity_poly.entity_id
_entity_poly.type
_entity_poly.pdbx_seq_one_letter_code
_entity_poly.pdbx_strand_id
1 'polypeptide(L)'
;MRVKRNPFTKIESRSLHVLGVVLLFTSLLMIPALAVAIWQDESTLPFLIPVIPCVLISSALMIFFKNPKVMRPVDGIVMIITLWAGLFVVGTIPYLIYGLSFVDAIFESVSGFTTAGATILPDVASLPQSMLLWRALTQWVGGIIIVTMFMFIMPMVVSGGRSLLQNEMSGSGSGNLYLKMESAAKQYVSVYVILTAAFFVILTLLGLSWLEASTISLCVICTGGFMITSDSFASYGVLVKIAVMIFMLISATNFYLQYKVFVKREFGAIRKNEEFRFMVLFFSAVSALVLVTMFMNGRGTGNVLESVVDVLFSVVSIGTTTGFTTVDYTTGWPFIGMSLLLVVMFIGGSTGSTAGGIKISRALIVLKSMLNEVRQAVHPNAVYSVRFDGRGADEGVVRSATVVALMFIITIFVGAMVMDMEMEMGEALFASCALVSGTGPGMGALFGNYCAMSGGMKLFSCGLMFLGRVEIVVILVIFTKGFWKELLGISSMLEFREKVLSVPHMIVSRIIRKKDDATSDDIGPEPEQASIPKD
;
A
#
# COMPACT_ATOMS: atom_id res chain seq x y z
N MET A 1 -3.73 -13.98 45.12
CA MET A 1 -4.73 -14.02 44.03
C MET A 1 -4.18 -13.29 42.81
N ARG A 2 -3.60 -13.97 41.79
CA ARG A 2 -3.21 -13.34 40.52
C ARG A 2 -4.49 -13.20 39.68
N VAL A 3 -5.04 -12.00 39.61
CA VAL A 3 -6.11 -11.69 38.66
C VAL A 3 -5.59 -12.03 37.27
N LYS A 4 -6.14 -13.09 36.65
CA LYS A 4 -5.90 -13.42 35.22
C LYS A 4 -6.44 -12.22 34.41
N ARG A 5 -5.55 -11.27 34.09
CA ARG A 5 -5.89 -10.16 33.18
C ARG A 5 -6.28 -10.76 31.83
N ASN A 6 -7.46 -10.49 31.39
CA ASN A 6 -8.05 -10.96 30.14
C ASN A 6 -7.11 -10.58 28.98
N PRO A 7 -6.64 -11.54 28.14
CA PRO A 7 -5.72 -11.24 27.02
C PRO A 7 -6.28 -10.19 26.05
N PHE A 8 -7.61 -10.12 25.89
CA PHE A 8 -8.26 -9.10 25.07
C PHE A 8 -7.93 -7.67 25.49
N THR A 9 -7.88 -7.38 26.79
CA THR A 9 -7.63 -6.00 27.29
C THR A 9 -6.26 -5.46 26.94
N LYS A 10 -5.26 -6.33 26.73
CA LYS A 10 -3.91 -5.90 26.32
C LYS A 10 -3.80 -5.64 24.82
N ILE A 11 -4.49 -6.44 24.00
CA ILE A 11 -4.50 -6.29 22.53
C ILE A 11 -5.30 -5.07 22.15
N GLU A 12 -6.49 -4.91 22.73
CA GLU A 12 -7.34 -3.73 22.55
C GLU A 12 -6.59 -2.43 22.90
N SER A 13 -5.88 -2.42 24.03
CA SER A 13 -5.11 -1.25 24.46
C SER A 13 -4.01 -0.84 23.47
N ARG A 14 -3.33 -1.80 22.85
CA ARG A 14 -2.27 -1.54 21.84
C ARG A 14 -2.82 -1.02 20.54
N SER A 15 -3.82 -1.72 20.01
CA SER A 15 -4.44 -1.34 18.74
C SER A 15 -5.06 0.04 18.84
N LEU A 16 -5.70 0.37 19.96
CA LEU A 16 -6.28 1.68 20.22
C LEU A 16 -5.22 2.79 20.36
N HIS A 17 -4.07 2.52 20.99
CA HIS A 17 -2.98 3.50 21.03
C HIS A 17 -2.44 3.79 19.61
N VAL A 18 -2.19 2.74 18.81
CA VAL A 18 -1.73 2.89 17.42
C VAL A 18 -2.78 3.61 16.58
N LEU A 19 -4.06 3.27 16.73
CA LEU A 19 -5.14 4.00 16.07
C LEU A 19 -5.10 5.50 16.44
N GLY A 20 -4.88 5.84 17.71
CA GLY A 20 -4.71 7.23 18.13
C GLY A 20 -3.56 7.94 17.41
N VAL A 21 -2.39 7.29 17.31
CA VAL A 21 -1.23 7.83 16.56
C VAL A 21 -1.58 8.05 15.08
N VAL A 22 -2.27 7.09 14.45
CA VAL A 22 -2.68 7.18 13.04
C VAL A 22 -3.66 8.33 12.81
N LEU A 23 -4.67 8.45 13.67
CA LEU A 23 -5.66 9.53 13.60
C LEU A 23 -4.99 10.91 13.74
N LEU A 24 -4.05 11.06 14.68
CA LEU A 24 -3.30 12.29 14.84
C LEU A 24 -2.48 12.63 13.60
N PHE A 25 -1.76 11.64 13.08
CA PHE A 25 -0.92 11.81 11.89
C PHE A 25 -1.76 12.19 10.67
N THR A 26 -2.89 11.50 10.44
CA THR A 26 -3.81 11.81 9.32
C THR A 26 -4.41 13.21 9.47
N SER A 27 -4.73 13.63 10.69
CA SER A 27 -5.23 15.00 10.95
C SER A 27 -4.20 16.06 10.61
N LEU A 28 -2.92 15.84 10.98
CA LEU A 28 -1.83 16.74 10.63
C LEU A 28 -1.62 16.85 9.11
N LEU A 29 -1.86 15.77 8.38
CA LEU A 29 -1.78 15.75 6.91
C LEU A 29 -2.90 16.52 6.22
N MET A 30 -4.03 16.73 6.87
CA MET A 30 -5.11 17.58 6.33
C MET A 30 -4.76 19.07 6.40
N ILE A 31 -3.80 19.48 7.25
CA ILE A 31 -3.42 20.88 7.44
C ILE A 31 -2.92 21.54 6.15
N PRO A 32 -2.01 20.96 5.34
CA PRO A 32 -1.61 21.54 4.07
C PRO A 32 -2.77 21.74 3.08
N ALA A 33 -3.68 20.76 3.00
CA ALA A 33 -4.85 20.88 2.13
C ALA A 33 -5.83 21.96 2.63
N LEU A 34 -6.01 22.06 3.96
CA LEU A 34 -6.78 23.15 4.58
C LEU A 34 -6.16 24.52 4.30
N ALA A 35 -4.83 24.64 4.38
CA ALA A 35 -4.13 25.89 4.07
C ALA A 35 -4.34 26.32 2.61
N VAL A 36 -4.32 25.36 1.67
CA VAL A 36 -4.63 25.64 0.26
C VAL A 36 -6.08 26.03 0.07
N ALA A 37 -7.03 25.38 0.75
CA ALA A 37 -8.44 25.75 0.70
C ALA A 37 -8.67 27.20 1.15
N ILE A 38 -8.00 27.63 2.22
CA ILE A 38 -8.05 29.02 2.72
C ILE A 38 -7.42 29.98 1.69
N TRP A 39 -6.27 29.60 1.10
CA TRP A 39 -5.55 30.46 0.16
C TRP A 39 -6.28 30.65 -1.17
N GLN A 40 -7.03 29.65 -1.61
CA GLN A 40 -7.78 29.66 -2.88
C GLN A 40 -9.26 30.03 -2.73
N ASP A 41 -9.67 30.50 -1.54
CA ASP A 41 -11.07 30.78 -1.21
C ASP A 41 -12.04 29.60 -1.48
N GLU A 42 -11.53 28.36 -1.32
CA GLU A 42 -12.30 27.13 -1.45
C GLU A 42 -13.00 26.76 -0.12
N SER A 43 -13.96 25.81 -0.18
CA SER A 43 -14.60 25.30 1.03
C SER A 43 -13.60 24.61 1.97
N THR A 44 -13.48 25.10 3.19
CA THR A 44 -12.62 24.53 4.24
C THR A 44 -13.26 23.37 4.98
N LEU A 45 -14.57 23.18 4.84
CA LEU A 45 -15.36 22.18 5.57
C LEU A 45 -14.86 20.74 5.40
N PRO A 46 -14.45 20.27 4.20
CA PRO A 46 -13.96 18.92 4.01
C PRO A 46 -12.78 18.54 4.92
N PHE A 47 -11.96 19.51 5.30
CA PHE A 47 -10.77 19.30 6.14
C PHE A 47 -11.02 19.69 7.60
N LEU A 48 -11.72 20.78 7.85
CA LEU A 48 -11.95 21.31 9.19
C LEU A 48 -12.81 20.38 10.06
N ILE A 49 -13.89 19.82 9.46
CA ILE A 49 -14.81 18.92 10.17
C ILE A 49 -14.11 17.65 10.68
N PRO A 50 -13.30 16.92 9.89
CA PRO A 50 -12.63 15.71 10.36
C PRO A 50 -11.43 15.98 11.28
N VAL A 51 -10.70 17.09 11.11
CA VAL A 51 -9.49 17.38 11.90
C VAL A 51 -9.81 17.48 13.39
N ILE A 52 -10.83 18.23 13.78
CA ILE A 52 -11.16 18.48 15.19
C ILE A 52 -11.51 17.17 15.93
N PRO A 53 -12.49 16.36 15.49
CA PRO A 53 -12.80 15.09 16.16
C PRO A 53 -11.62 14.12 16.15
N CYS A 54 -10.87 14.04 15.04
CA CYS A 54 -9.72 13.14 14.94
C CYS A 54 -8.62 13.52 15.94
N VAL A 55 -8.30 14.79 16.13
CA VAL A 55 -7.33 15.26 17.15
C VAL A 55 -7.83 14.96 18.55
N LEU A 56 -9.10 15.20 18.86
CA LEU A 56 -9.68 14.92 20.18
C LEU A 56 -9.66 13.42 20.50
N ILE A 57 -10.14 12.59 19.55
CA ILE A 57 -10.17 11.14 19.71
C ILE A 57 -8.76 10.58 19.80
N SER A 58 -7.83 11.03 18.96
CA SER A 58 -6.44 10.59 18.99
C SER A 58 -5.76 10.90 20.31
N SER A 59 -5.94 12.11 20.82
CA SER A 59 -5.37 12.53 22.11
C SER A 59 -5.93 11.68 23.25
N ALA A 60 -7.24 11.44 23.27
CA ALA A 60 -7.88 10.57 24.24
C ALA A 60 -7.34 9.13 24.15
N LEU A 61 -7.25 8.56 22.95
CA LEU A 61 -6.72 7.20 22.75
C LEU A 61 -5.25 7.08 23.19
N MET A 62 -4.42 8.06 22.90
CA MET A 62 -3.01 8.06 23.30
C MET A 62 -2.82 8.23 24.82
N ILE A 63 -3.67 9.01 25.48
CA ILE A 63 -3.61 9.24 26.94
C ILE A 63 -4.10 8.00 27.70
N PHE A 64 -5.24 7.44 27.31
CA PHE A 64 -5.88 6.32 28.02
C PHE A 64 -5.25 4.96 27.73
N PHE A 65 -4.63 4.76 26.56
CA PHE A 65 -4.07 3.48 26.16
C PHE A 65 -2.54 3.55 26.00
N LYS A 66 -1.82 2.75 26.79
CA LYS A 66 -0.35 2.72 26.79
C LYS A 66 0.21 1.77 25.77
N ASN A 67 1.32 2.14 25.12
CA ASN A 67 2.06 1.27 24.20
C ASN A 67 2.99 0.33 25.00
N PRO A 68 2.75 -0.99 25.04
CA PRO A 68 3.60 -1.92 25.77
C PRO A 68 4.84 -2.32 24.96
N LYS A 69 5.96 -2.48 25.64
CA LYS A 69 7.32 -2.68 25.08
C LYS A 69 7.58 -4.01 24.34
N VAL A 70 6.73 -5.03 24.48
CA VAL A 70 6.96 -6.37 23.88
C VAL A 70 5.80 -6.71 22.96
N MET A 71 6.09 -7.01 21.69
CA MET A 71 5.13 -7.38 20.64
C MET A 71 5.30 -8.83 20.24
N ARG A 72 4.17 -9.56 20.11
CA ARG A 72 4.11 -10.87 19.45
C ARG A 72 3.88 -10.65 17.94
N PRO A 73 4.26 -11.58 17.05
CA PRO A 73 4.00 -11.46 15.61
C PRO A 73 2.52 -11.20 15.29
N VAL A 74 1.60 -11.85 16.00
CA VAL A 74 0.16 -11.68 15.84
C VAL A 74 -0.30 -10.26 16.19
N ASP A 75 0.27 -9.65 17.25
CA ASP A 75 -0.06 -8.27 17.63
C ASP A 75 0.34 -7.28 16.50
N GLY A 76 1.45 -7.56 15.80
CA GLY A 76 1.88 -6.78 14.63
C GLY A 76 0.88 -6.81 13.48
N ILE A 77 0.33 -7.98 13.16
CA ILE A 77 -0.69 -8.14 12.10
C ILE A 77 -1.94 -7.34 12.44
N VAL A 78 -2.46 -7.47 13.68
CA VAL A 78 -3.63 -6.70 14.14
C VAL A 78 -3.38 -5.20 14.06
N MET A 79 -2.19 -4.77 14.45
CA MET A 79 -1.79 -3.36 14.39
C MET A 79 -1.83 -2.81 12.97
N ILE A 80 -1.32 -3.58 11.97
CA ILE A 80 -1.35 -3.18 10.55
C ILE A 80 -2.78 -3.01 10.07
N ILE A 81 -3.65 -3.99 10.34
CA ILE A 81 -5.04 -3.93 9.90
C ILE A 81 -5.74 -2.72 10.52
N THR A 82 -5.54 -2.49 11.82
CA THR A 82 -6.13 -1.34 12.52
C THR A 82 -5.62 -0.01 11.95
N LEU A 83 -4.32 0.06 11.62
CA LEU A 83 -3.71 1.22 10.99
C LEU A 83 -4.37 1.52 9.63
N TRP A 84 -4.42 0.53 8.74
CA TRP A 84 -5.00 0.72 7.41
C TRP A 84 -6.49 1.02 7.46
N ALA A 85 -7.25 0.32 8.30
CA ALA A 85 -8.67 0.60 8.47
C ALA A 85 -8.91 2.04 8.98
N GLY A 86 -8.11 2.50 9.95
CA GLY A 86 -8.18 3.87 10.44
C GLY A 86 -7.89 4.92 9.36
N LEU A 87 -6.85 4.69 8.54
CA LEU A 87 -6.50 5.56 7.41
C LEU A 87 -7.64 5.63 6.39
N PHE A 88 -8.19 4.49 6.00
CA PHE A 88 -9.28 4.43 5.02
C PHE A 88 -10.52 5.18 5.51
N VAL A 89 -10.93 4.95 6.77
CA VAL A 89 -12.10 5.60 7.35
C VAL A 89 -11.91 7.12 7.43
N VAL A 90 -10.79 7.57 7.96
CA VAL A 90 -10.54 9.02 8.12
C VAL A 90 -10.32 9.69 6.77
N GLY A 91 -9.62 9.03 5.85
CA GLY A 91 -9.39 9.54 4.51
C GLY A 91 -10.65 9.64 3.65
N THR A 92 -11.70 8.88 3.97
CA THR A 92 -13.00 8.94 3.29
C THR A 92 -13.77 10.23 3.62
N ILE A 93 -13.59 10.79 4.83
CA ILE A 93 -14.42 11.89 5.32
C ILE A 93 -14.36 13.14 4.45
N PRO A 94 -13.19 13.63 3.98
CA PRO A 94 -13.12 14.79 3.09
C PRO A 94 -13.92 14.61 1.79
N TYR A 95 -13.89 13.42 1.20
CA TYR A 95 -14.62 13.11 -0.03
C TYR A 95 -16.14 13.08 0.19
N LEU A 96 -16.59 12.55 1.34
CA LEU A 96 -18.02 12.55 1.71
C LEU A 96 -18.56 13.99 1.90
N ILE A 97 -17.80 14.86 2.58
CA ILE A 97 -18.20 16.23 2.82
C ILE A 97 -18.19 17.04 1.50
N TYR A 98 -17.26 16.69 0.60
CA TYR A 98 -17.23 17.27 -0.74
C TYR A 98 -18.45 16.85 -1.59
N GLY A 99 -19.11 15.74 -1.28
CA GLY A 99 -20.36 15.30 -1.94
C GLY A 99 -20.26 14.02 -2.75
N LEU A 100 -19.16 13.24 -2.65
CA LEU A 100 -19.09 11.92 -3.25
C LEU A 100 -20.01 10.93 -2.51
N SER A 101 -20.49 9.91 -3.25
CA SER A 101 -21.21 8.80 -2.63
C SER A 101 -20.32 8.06 -1.63
N PHE A 102 -20.90 7.36 -0.65
CA PHE A 102 -20.14 6.62 0.36
C PHE A 102 -19.16 5.59 -0.25
N VAL A 103 -19.62 4.87 -1.28
CA VAL A 103 -18.79 3.86 -1.96
C VAL A 103 -17.64 4.51 -2.74
N ASP A 104 -17.93 5.60 -3.44
CA ASP A 104 -16.94 6.34 -4.22
C ASP A 104 -15.89 7.00 -3.31
N ALA A 105 -16.32 7.58 -2.20
CA ALA A 105 -15.44 8.18 -1.21
C ALA A 105 -14.48 7.15 -0.57
N ILE A 106 -14.98 5.93 -0.26
CA ILE A 106 -14.13 4.82 0.22
C ILE A 106 -13.14 4.40 -0.87
N PHE A 107 -13.58 4.26 -2.11
CA PHE A 107 -12.73 3.85 -3.22
C PHE A 107 -11.55 4.83 -3.40
N GLU A 108 -11.80 6.15 -3.47
CA GLU A 108 -10.77 7.18 -3.59
C GLU A 108 -9.81 7.16 -2.38
N SER A 109 -10.33 6.99 -1.16
CA SER A 109 -9.52 6.90 0.04
C SER A 109 -8.62 5.67 0.03
N VAL A 110 -9.17 4.48 -0.29
CA VAL A 110 -8.40 3.23 -0.37
C VAL A 110 -7.36 3.32 -1.47
N SER A 111 -7.74 3.76 -2.68
CA SER A 111 -6.82 3.96 -3.80
C SER A 111 -5.70 4.94 -3.46
N GLY A 112 -6.02 6.04 -2.76
CA GLY A 112 -5.04 6.99 -2.28
C GLY A 112 -4.03 6.35 -1.35
N PHE A 113 -4.45 5.85 -0.20
CA PHE A 113 -3.53 5.30 0.80
C PHE A 113 -2.81 4.02 0.34
N THR A 114 -3.45 3.15 -0.45
CA THR A 114 -2.75 1.99 -1.04
C THR A 114 -1.80 2.37 -2.18
N THR A 115 -1.76 3.64 -2.58
CA THR A 115 -1.01 4.14 -3.73
C THR A 115 -1.32 3.38 -5.02
N ALA A 116 -2.56 2.92 -5.18
CA ALA A 116 -2.99 2.20 -6.38
C ALA A 116 -3.19 3.14 -7.58
N GLY A 117 -3.60 4.38 -7.34
CA GLY A 117 -3.79 5.36 -8.41
C GLY A 117 -5.07 5.19 -9.25
N ALA A 118 -5.87 4.17 -8.98
CA ALA A 118 -7.18 3.99 -9.59
C ALA A 118 -8.14 5.09 -9.11
N THR A 119 -8.91 5.70 -10.00
CA THR A 119 -9.88 6.75 -9.65
C THR A 119 -11.28 6.42 -10.17
N ILE A 120 -12.30 6.85 -9.44
CA ILE A 120 -13.70 6.79 -9.90
C ILE A 120 -14.18 8.13 -10.43
N LEU A 121 -13.34 9.14 -10.45
CA LEU A 121 -13.70 10.48 -10.87
C LEU A 121 -13.64 10.56 -12.40
N PRO A 122 -14.75 10.90 -13.09
CA PRO A 122 -14.75 11.04 -14.53
C PRO A 122 -13.91 12.22 -15.00
N ASP A 123 -13.96 13.33 -14.25
CA ASP A 123 -13.16 14.53 -14.49
C ASP A 123 -12.47 14.98 -13.20
N VAL A 124 -11.18 14.70 -13.14
CA VAL A 124 -10.33 15.05 -11.99
C VAL A 124 -10.06 16.56 -11.96
N ALA A 125 -10.00 17.22 -13.13
CA ALA A 125 -9.67 18.64 -13.21
C ALA A 125 -10.77 19.54 -12.63
N SER A 126 -12.00 19.04 -12.50
CA SER A 126 -13.12 19.77 -11.86
C SER A 126 -13.00 19.86 -10.32
N LEU A 127 -12.10 19.10 -9.70
CA LEU A 127 -11.91 19.15 -8.25
C LEU A 127 -11.22 20.44 -7.80
N PRO A 128 -11.57 20.96 -6.59
CA PRO A 128 -10.83 22.03 -5.94
C PRO A 128 -9.34 21.67 -5.76
N GLN A 129 -8.47 22.68 -5.80
CA GLN A 129 -7.01 22.50 -5.67
C GLN A 129 -6.63 21.83 -4.33
N SER A 130 -7.34 22.15 -3.26
CA SER A 130 -7.19 21.55 -1.95
C SER A 130 -7.49 20.04 -1.96
N MET A 131 -8.52 19.60 -2.69
CA MET A 131 -8.85 18.19 -2.85
C MET A 131 -7.84 17.46 -3.73
N LEU A 132 -7.32 18.10 -4.79
CA LEU A 132 -6.23 17.55 -5.61
C LEU A 132 -4.97 17.32 -4.78
N LEU A 133 -4.61 18.30 -3.94
CA LEU A 133 -3.47 18.14 -3.02
C LEU A 133 -3.75 17.06 -1.98
N TRP A 134 -4.96 16.96 -1.43
CA TRP A 134 -5.34 15.90 -0.50
C TRP A 134 -5.15 14.52 -1.11
N ARG A 135 -5.60 14.29 -2.33
CA ARG A 135 -5.39 13.04 -3.08
C ARG A 135 -3.90 12.68 -3.14
N ALA A 136 -3.04 13.62 -3.51
CA ALA A 136 -1.59 13.41 -3.57
C ALA A 136 -0.97 13.12 -2.20
N LEU A 137 -1.42 13.81 -1.14
CA LEU A 137 -0.95 13.59 0.23
C LEU A 137 -1.33 12.21 0.76
N THR A 138 -2.54 11.70 0.47
CA THR A 138 -2.92 10.34 0.86
C THR A 138 -1.99 9.30 0.25
N GLN A 139 -1.63 9.45 -1.03
CA GLN A 139 -0.68 8.56 -1.69
C GLN A 139 0.73 8.68 -1.10
N TRP A 140 1.20 9.89 -0.89
CA TRP A 140 2.54 10.13 -0.33
C TRP A 140 2.72 9.46 1.03
N VAL A 141 1.71 9.56 1.90
CA VAL A 141 1.69 8.92 3.21
C VAL A 141 1.59 7.40 3.10
N GLY A 142 0.73 6.91 2.22
CA GLY A 142 0.66 5.47 1.92
C GLY A 142 2.02 4.91 1.56
N GLY A 143 2.80 5.62 0.71
CA GLY A 143 4.17 5.26 0.36
C GLY A 143 5.12 5.20 1.56
N ILE A 144 5.10 6.19 2.46
CA ILE A 144 5.92 6.19 3.69
C ILE A 144 5.57 4.99 4.56
N ILE A 145 4.27 4.72 4.74
CA ILE A 145 3.81 3.59 5.57
C ILE A 145 4.33 2.27 5.02
N ILE A 146 4.28 2.06 3.70
CA ILE A 146 4.78 0.84 3.08
C ILE A 146 6.28 0.68 3.26
N VAL A 147 7.06 1.72 3.00
CA VAL A 147 8.53 1.68 3.15
C VAL A 147 8.92 1.35 4.59
N THR A 148 8.24 1.96 5.56
CA THR A 148 8.49 1.68 6.99
C THR A 148 7.97 0.32 7.42
N MET A 149 6.75 -0.06 6.98
CA MET A 149 6.12 -1.33 7.28
C MET A 149 6.95 -2.51 6.77
N PHE A 150 7.51 -2.42 5.56
CA PHE A 150 8.37 -3.45 5.00
C PHE A 150 9.54 -3.77 5.93
N MET A 151 10.13 -2.79 6.59
CA MET A 151 11.24 -3.01 7.53
C MET A 151 10.82 -3.72 8.82
N PHE A 152 9.63 -3.39 9.35
CA PHE A 152 9.20 -3.93 10.65
C PHE A 152 8.52 -5.29 10.54
N ILE A 153 7.83 -5.57 9.43
CA ILE A 153 6.96 -6.74 9.29
C ILE A 153 7.63 -7.90 8.56
N MET A 154 8.40 -7.63 7.51
CA MET A 154 9.09 -8.68 6.76
C MET A 154 9.91 -9.64 7.65
N PRO A 155 10.66 -9.15 8.66
CA PRO A 155 11.36 -10.05 9.57
C PRO A 155 10.44 -10.88 10.47
N MET A 156 9.21 -10.43 10.71
CA MET A 156 8.27 -11.10 11.61
C MET A 156 7.44 -12.17 10.89
N VAL A 157 7.07 -11.94 9.64
CA VAL A 157 6.14 -12.81 8.89
C VAL A 157 6.87 -13.86 8.07
N VAL A 158 8.05 -13.56 7.55
CA VAL A 158 8.81 -14.46 6.70
C VAL A 158 10.00 -15.03 7.48
N SER A 159 9.91 -16.28 7.90
CA SER A 159 11.02 -16.97 8.59
C SER A 159 12.34 -16.97 7.81
N GLY A 160 12.28 -16.83 6.46
CA GLY A 160 13.43 -16.57 5.59
C GLY A 160 13.85 -15.10 5.50
N GLY A 161 12.97 -14.15 5.83
CA GLY A 161 13.28 -12.71 5.82
C GLY A 161 14.27 -12.28 6.90
N ARG A 162 14.38 -13.05 8.00
CA ARG A 162 15.45 -12.86 8.99
C ARG A 162 16.83 -13.00 8.36
N SER A 163 17.02 -13.94 7.45
CA SER A 163 18.30 -14.19 6.77
C SER A 163 18.64 -13.06 5.80
N LEU A 164 17.70 -12.54 5.03
CA LEU A 164 17.93 -11.42 4.11
C LEU A 164 18.25 -10.11 4.88
N LEU A 165 17.49 -9.80 5.93
CA LEU A 165 17.73 -8.60 6.75
C LEU A 165 18.97 -8.75 7.65
N GLN A 166 19.24 -9.93 8.22
CA GLN A 166 20.50 -10.21 8.93
C GLN A 166 21.70 -10.08 8.01
N ASN A 167 21.60 -10.50 6.75
CA ASN A 167 22.67 -10.37 5.77
C ASN A 167 22.90 -8.94 5.30
N GLU A 168 21.85 -8.13 5.20
CA GLU A 168 21.99 -6.69 4.91
C GLU A 168 22.47 -5.87 6.12
N MET A 169 22.18 -6.33 7.34
CA MET A 169 22.52 -5.66 8.61
C MET A 169 23.70 -6.29 9.37
N SER A 170 24.31 -7.37 8.88
CA SER A 170 25.43 -8.05 9.55
C SER A 170 26.74 -7.31 9.45
N GLY A 171 26.88 -6.38 10.34
CA GLY A 171 28.13 -5.66 10.62
C GLY A 171 28.27 -5.29 12.08
N SER A 172 27.96 -6.16 13.02
CA SER A 172 28.36 -6.11 14.45
C SER A 172 27.24 -6.46 15.44
N GLY A 173 27.53 -7.38 16.32
CA GLY A 173 27.03 -7.53 17.70
C GLY A 173 25.51 -7.56 17.94
N SER A 174 25.07 -8.46 18.82
CA SER A 174 23.72 -8.66 19.34
C SER A 174 23.03 -7.45 20.00
N GLY A 175 23.32 -6.23 19.56
CA GLY A 175 22.66 -5.01 20.00
C GLY A 175 21.28 -4.89 19.35
N ASN A 176 20.32 -4.65 20.17
CA ASN A 176 18.89 -4.38 19.96
C ASN A 176 18.47 -4.23 18.49
N LEU A 177 18.01 -5.32 17.85
CA LEU A 177 17.50 -5.37 16.47
C LEU A 177 16.46 -4.26 16.22
N TYR A 178 15.62 -3.98 17.20
CA TYR A 178 14.60 -2.92 17.16
C TYR A 178 15.20 -1.53 16.95
N LEU A 179 16.28 -1.17 17.68
CA LEU A 179 16.94 0.14 17.52
C LEU A 179 17.60 0.29 16.14
N LYS A 180 18.14 -0.80 15.58
CA LYS A 180 18.70 -0.79 14.23
C LYS A 180 17.60 -0.60 13.18
N MET A 181 16.44 -1.25 13.36
CA MET A 181 15.29 -1.10 12.46
C MET A 181 14.70 0.32 12.53
N GLU A 182 14.56 0.90 13.73
CA GLU A 182 14.11 2.28 13.90
C GLU A 182 15.05 3.29 13.24
N SER A 183 16.35 3.12 13.42
CA SER A 183 17.37 3.98 12.78
C SER A 183 17.30 3.88 11.25
N ALA A 184 17.14 2.67 10.71
CA ALA A 184 17.02 2.46 9.27
C ALA A 184 15.71 3.05 8.71
N ALA A 185 14.58 2.92 9.42
CA ALA A 185 13.32 3.53 9.03
C ALA A 185 13.42 5.06 8.97
N LYS A 186 14.07 5.70 9.95
CA LYS A 186 14.32 7.15 9.92
C LYS A 186 15.17 7.56 8.71
N GLN A 187 16.19 6.79 8.36
CA GLN A 187 17.03 7.03 7.20
C GLN A 187 16.23 6.94 5.89
N TYR A 188 15.35 5.94 5.75
CA TYR A 188 14.54 5.77 4.54
C TYR A 188 13.50 6.89 4.41
N VAL A 189 12.82 7.27 5.49
CA VAL A 189 11.91 8.41 5.49
C VAL A 189 12.64 9.70 5.14
N SER A 190 13.87 9.91 5.64
CA SER A 190 14.67 11.09 5.28
C SER A 190 15.00 11.13 3.78
N VAL A 191 15.44 10.01 3.20
CA VAL A 191 15.69 9.90 1.75
C VAL A 191 14.43 10.17 0.95
N TYR A 192 13.30 9.59 1.38
CA TYR A 192 11.99 9.79 0.75
C TYR A 192 11.58 11.27 0.71
N VAL A 193 11.69 11.98 1.83
CA VAL A 193 11.37 13.41 1.93
C VAL A 193 12.35 14.26 1.08
N ILE A 194 13.65 13.98 1.14
CA ILE A 194 14.67 14.69 0.35
C ILE A 194 14.41 14.52 -1.15
N LEU A 195 14.11 13.30 -1.60
CA LEU A 195 13.80 13.04 -3.01
C LEU A 195 12.52 13.75 -3.45
N THR A 196 11.49 13.78 -2.60
CA THR A 196 10.26 14.54 -2.89
C THR A 196 10.56 16.03 -3.06
N ALA A 197 11.31 16.63 -2.13
CA ALA A 197 11.67 18.04 -2.20
C ALA A 197 12.57 18.35 -3.42
N ALA A 198 13.56 17.51 -3.70
CA ALA A 198 14.42 17.67 -4.86
C ALA A 198 13.63 17.60 -6.18
N PHE A 199 12.69 16.67 -6.27
CA PHE A 199 11.87 16.52 -7.47
C PHE A 199 10.88 17.68 -7.63
N PHE A 200 10.28 18.16 -6.55
CA PHE A 200 9.44 19.37 -6.57
C PHE A 200 10.21 20.57 -7.14
N VAL A 201 11.45 20.81 -6.68
CA VAL A 201 12.29 21.91 -7.19
C VAL A 201 12.61 21.73 -8.68
N ILE A 202 12.94 20.51 -9.13
CA ILE A 202 13.22 20.24 -10.53
C ILE A 202 11.99 20.51 -11.41
N LEU A 203 10.79 20.06 -11.00
CA LEU A 203 9.57 20.31 -11.75
C LEU A 203 9.20 21.80 -11.82
N THR A 204 9.40 22.54 -10.73
CA THR A 204 9.22 24.00 -10.71
C THR A 204 10.20 24.70 -11.65
N LEU A 205 11.46 24.26 -11.70
CA LEU A 205 12.47 24.80 -12.64
C LEU A 205 12.14 24.45 -14.10
N LEU A 206 11.42 23.36 -14.36
CA LEU A 206 10.90 23.00 -15.69
C LEU A 206 9.64 23.79 -16.08
N GLY A 207 9.18 24.72 -15.22
CA GLY A 207 8.08 25.64 -15.51
C GLY A 207 6.70 25.16 -15.11
N LEU A 208 6.56 24.08 -14.33
CA LEU A 208 5.28 23.64 -13.81
C LEU A 208 4.80 24.58 -12.70
N SER A 209 3.48 24.71 -12.58
CA SER A 209 2.86 25.45 -11.47
C SER A 209 3.18 24.78 -10.13
N TRP A 210 3.09 25.53 -9.02
CA TRP A 210 3.36 25.00 -7.69
C TRP A 210 2.48 23.79 -7.35
N LEU A 211 1.22 23.79 -7.80
CA LEU A 211 0.28 22.68 -7.55
C LEU A 211 0.67 21.45 -8.36
N GLU A 212 0.97 21.60 -9.66
CA GLU A 212 1.44 20.51 -10.51
C GLU A 212 2.74 19.92 -9.98
N ALA A 213 3.74 20.76 -9.69
CA ALA A 213 5.02 20.33 -9.17
C ALA A 213 4.88 19.59 -7.82
N SER A 214 4.03 20.09 -6.90
CA SER A 214 3.80 19.44 -5.62
C SER A 214 3.07 18.11 -5.77
N THR A 215 1.95 18.07 -6.49
CA THR A 215 1.16 16.84 -6.65
C THR A 215 1.92 15.76 -7.40
N ILE A 216 2.59 16.11 -8.50
CA ILE A 216 3.39 15.16 -9.27
C ILE A 216 4.56 14.63 -8.44
N SER A 217 5.29 15.50 -7.71
CA SER A 217 6.42 15.05 -6.89
C SER A 217 5.98 14.10 -5.76
N LEU A 218 4.86 14.40 -5.09
CA LEU A 218 4.28 13.53 -4.06
C LEU A 218 3.88 12.17 -4.65
N CYS A 219 3.19 12.16 -5.80
CA CYS A 219 2.67 10.93 -6.42
C CYS A 219 3.77 10.07 -7.07
N VAL A 220 4.81 10.68 -7.65
CA VAL A 220 5.93 9.93 -8.27
C VAL A 220 6.77 9.22 -7.22
N ILE A 221 7.12 9.90 -6.12
CA ILE A 221 8.00 9.30 -5.11
C ILE A 221 7.31 8.15 -4.36
N CYS A 222 6.00 8.20 -4.22
CA CYS A 222 5.22 7.09 -3.65
C CYS A 222 4.80 6.04 -4.69
N THR A 223 5.12 6.26 -5.99
CA THR A 223 4.64 5.44 -7.11
C THR A 223 3.11 5.27 -7.10
N GLY A 224 2.39 6.38 -6.92
CA GLY A 224 0.95 6.37 -6.62
C GLY A 224 0.02 6.62 -7.80
N GLY A 225 0.41 7.50 -8.75
CA GLY A 225 -0.30 7.68 -10.02
C GLY A 225 -1.48 8.65 -10.06
N PHE A 226 -1.88 9.26 -8.95
CA PHE A 226 -2.92 10.29 -9.00
C PHE A 226 -2.43 11.54 -9.74
N MET A 227 -3.25 12.02 -10.67
CA MET A 227 -3.01 13.25 -11.45
C MET A 227 -4.02 14.32 -11.11
N ILE A 228 -3.69 15.54 -11.55
CA ILE A 228 -4.57 16.72 -11.49
C ILE A 228 -5.35 16.93 -12.79
N THR A 229 -4.93 16.27 -13.87
CA THR A 229 -5.54 16.31 -15.20
C THR A 229 -6.08 14.94 -15.58
N SER A 230 -7.16 14.91 -16.36
CA SER A 230 -7.79 13.67 -16.81
C SER A 230 -7.01 12.99 -17.94
N ASP A 231 -6.18 13.74 -18.67
CA ASP A 231 -5.32 13.26 -19.78
C ASP A 231 -3.92 12.81 -19.30
N SER A 232 -3.69 12.79 -17.99
CA SER A 232 -2.44 12.41 -17.33
C SER A 232 -1.23 13.17 -17.90
N PHE A 233 -0.24 12.54 -18.51
CA PHE A 233 0.95 13.19 -19.07
C PHE A 233 0.89 13.46 -20.57
N ALA A 234 -0.26 13.29 -21.24
CA ALA A 234 -0.37 13.47 -22.69
C ALA A 234 0.06 14.89 -23.14
N SER A 235 -0.40 15.93 -22.42
CA SER A 235 -0.15 17.35 -22.73
C SER A 235 1.22 17.89 -22.29
N TYR A 236 1.98 17.13 -21.48
CA TYR A 236 3.27 17.61 -20.96
C TYR A 236 4.42 17.47 -21.96
N GLY A 237 5.36 18.41 -21.91
CA GLY A 237 6.54 18.42 -22.78
C GLY A 237 7.51 17.24 -22.52
N VAL A 238 8.29 16.89 -23.55
CA VAL A 238 9.25 15.75 -23.51
C VAL A 238 10.22 15.83 -22.34
N LEU A 239 10.73 17.02 -21.98
CA LEU A 239 11.67 17.18 -20.84
C LEU A 239 11.02 16.82 -19.51
N VAL A 240 9.75 17.20 -19.30
CA VAL A 240 9.00 16.84 -18.09
C VAL A 240 8.78 15.33 -18.03
N LYS A 241 8.36 14.71 -19.14
CA LYS A 241 8.20 13.25 -19.26
C LYS A 241 9.49 12.51 -18.89
N ILE A 242 10.64 12.95 -19.40
CA ILE A 242 11.95 12.35 -19.09
C ILE A 242 12.31 12.52 -17.60
N ALA A 243 12.11 13.71 -17.03
CA ALA A 243 12.37 13.94 -15.61
C ALA A 243 11.50 13.01 -14.73
N VAL A 244 10.20 12.90 -15.04
CA VAL A 244 9.27 12.01 -14.35
C VAL A 244 9.70 10.55 -14.47
N MET A 245 10.09 10.06 -15.66
CA MET A 245 10.60 8.69 -15.86
C MET A 245 11.80 8.39 -14.96
N ILE A 246 12.77 9.31 -14.88
CA ILE A 246 13.96 9.12 -14.05
C ILE A 246 13.55 8.98 -12.57
N PHE A 247 12.67 9.85 -12.08
CA PHE A 247 12.23 9.78 -10.69
C PHE A 247 11.33 8.57 -10.40
N MET A 248 10.51 8.11 -11.35
CA MET A 248 9.78 6.85 -11.25
C MET A 248 10.73 5.65 -11.08
N LEU A 249 11.81 5.57 -11.89
CA LEU A 249 12.83 4.54 -11.76
C LEU A 249 13.56 4.61 -10.40
N ILE A 250 13.90 5.81 -9.94
CA ILE A 250 14.52 6.01 -8.62
C ILE A 250 13.56 5.51 -7.54
N SER A 251 12.29 5.92 -7.56
CA SER A 251 11.27 5.55 -6.54
C SER A 251 11.01 4.05 -6.49
N ALA A 252 11.05 3.37 -7.65
CA ALA A 252 10.91 1.92 -7.75
C ALA A 252 12.18 1.15 -7.36
N THR A 253 13.26 1.84 -7.01
CA THR A 253 14.52 1.22 -6.57
C THR A 253 14.51 1.07 -5.04
N ASN A 254 15.19 0.04 -4.53
CA ASN A 254 15.31 -0.22 -3.09
C ASN A 254 15.84 1.00 -2.32
N PHE A 255 15.12 1.44 -1.26
CA PHE A 255 15.48 2.62 -0.45
C PHE A 255 16.83 2.47 0.29
N TYR A 256 17.24 1.25 0.62
CA TYR A 256 18.56 1.02 1.17
C TYR A 256 19.68 1.30 0.14
N LEU A 257 19.44 0.92 -1.12
CA LEU A 257 20.36 1.26 -2.21
C LEU A 257 20.41 2.77 -2.44
N GLN A 258 19.25 3.43 -2.42
CA GLN A 258 19.17 4.90 -2.52
C GLN A 258 19.93 5.59 -1.37
N TYR A 259 19.79 5.10 -0.13
CA TYR A 259 20.53 5.61 1.02
C TYR A 259 22.06 5.46 0.84
N LYS A 260 22.53 4.31 0.35
CA LYS A 260 23.96 4.11 0.03
C LYS A 260 24.46 5.11 -1.00
N VAL A 261 23.67 5.36 -2.04
CA VAL A 261 24.07 6.24 -3.15
C VAL A 261 24.02 7.72 -2.75
N PHE A 262 22.89 8.19 -2.24
CA PHE A 262 22.67 9.62 -2.01
C PHE A 262 23.29 10.12 -0.70
N VAL A 263 23.29 9.29 0.35
CA VAL A 263 23.80 9.69 1.67
C VAL A 263 25.24 9.24 1.88
N LYS A 264 25.56 7.96 1.57
CA LYS A 264 26.91 7.42 1.73
C LYS A 264 27.83 7.69 0.52
N ARG A 265 27.27 8.18 -0.60
CA ARG A 265 27.97 8.46 -1.86
C ARG A 265 28.66 7.23 -2.48
N GLU A 266 28.13 6.03 -2.23
CA GLU A 266 28.60 4.76 -2.77
C GLU A 266 28.00 4.49 -4.16
N PHE A 267 28.32 5.30 -5.17
CA PHE A 267 27.74 5.18 -6.53
C PHE A 267 27.97 3.82 -7.20
N GLY A 268 29.05 3.13 -6.83
CA GLY A 268 29.35 1.78 -7.31
C GLY A 268 28.32 0.71 -6.87
N ALA A 269 27.55 0.99 -5.82
CA ALA A 269 26.54 0.06 -5.31
C ALA A 269 25.42 -0.20 -6.35
N ILE A 270 25.03 0.82 -7.14
CA ILE A 270 24.00 0.68 -8.21
C ILE A 270 24.44 -0.36 -9.23
N ARG A 271 25.69 -0.27 -9.73
CA ARG A 271 26.20 -1.19 -10.77
C ARG A 271 26.33 -2.63 -10.27
N LYS A 272 26.53 -2.84 -8.98
CA LYS A 272 26.67 -4.18 -8.38
C LYS A 272 25.32 -4.81 -8.02
N ASN A 273 24.27 -4.02 -7.86
CA ASN A 273 22.95 -4.52 -7.48
C ASN A 273 22.29 -5.22 -8.68
N GLU A 274 21.99 -6.51 -8.50
CA GLU A 274 21.43 -7.37 -9.54
C GLU A 274 19.98 -6.98 -9.86
N GLU A 275 19.20 -6.61 -8.83
CA GLU A 275 17.80 -6.23 -8.96
C GLU A 275 17.65 -4.96 -9.81
N PHE A 276 18.46 -3.92 -9.55
CA PHE A 276 18.44 -2.69 -10.34
C PHE A 276 18.85 -2.93 -11.81
N ARG A 277 19.91 -3.71 -12.04
CA ARG A 277 20.35 -4.03 -13.40
C ARG A 277 19.28 -4.79 -14.18
N PHE A 278 18.64 -5.76 -13.54
CA PHE A 278 17.55 -6.52 -14.16
C PHE A 278 16.36 -5.61 -14.46
N MET A 279 15.97 -4.71 -13.56
CA MET A 279 14.89 -3.75 -13.75
C MET A 279 15.10 -2.90 -15.00
N VAL A 280 16.26 -2.28 -15.11
CA VAL A 280 16.59 -1.42 -16.27
C VAL A 280 16.64 -2.24 -17.57
N LEU A 281 17.30 -3.40 -17.55
CA LEU A 281 17.39 -4.26 -18.73
C LEU A 281 16.02 -4.75 -19.16
N PHE A 282 15.19 -5.21 -18.22
CA PHE A 282 13.86 -5.73 -18.48
C PHE A 282 12.93 -4.66 -19.07
N PHE A 283 12.86 -3.47 -18.45
CA PHE A 283 12.04 -2.38 -18.98
C PHE A 283 12.53 -1.91 -20.35
N SER A 284 13.85 -1.83 -20.57
CA SER A 284 14.42 -1.48 -21.87
C SER A 284 14.10 -2.52 -22.93
N ALA A 285 14.21 -3.81 -22.61
CA ALA A 285 13.91 -4.90 -23.54
C ALA A 285 12.42 -4.91 -23.93
N VAL A 286 11.52 -4.74 -22.94
CA VAL A 286 10.09 -4.65 -23.20
C VAL A 286 9.77 -3.42 -24.06
N SER A 287 10.34 -2.26 -23.74
CA SER A 287 10.13 -1.04 -24.53
C SER A 287 10.59 -1.21 -25.98
N ALA A 288 11.76 -1.82 -26.19
CA ALA A 288 12.25 -2.12 -27.53
C ALA A 288 11.30 -3.06 -28.30
N LEU A 289 10.79 -4.10 -27.64
CA LEU A 289 9.86 -5.04 -28.24
C LEU A 289 8.51 -4.39 -28.59
N VAL A 290 7.98 -3.53 -27.69
CA VAL A 290 6.75 -2.76 -27.96
C VAL A 290 6.96 -1.82 -29.15
N LEU A 291 8.08 -1.09 -29.20
CA LEU A 291 8.41 -0.20 -30.34
C LEU A 291 8.46 -0.96 -31.66
N VAL A 292 9.17 -2.09 -31.70
CA VAL A 292 9.24 -2.93 -32.90
C VAL A 292 7.84 -3.35 -33.35
N THR A 293 7.01 -3.82 -32.43
CA THR A 293 5.64 -4.25 -32.78
C THR A 293 4.75 -3.09 -33.22
N MET A 294 4.91 -1.89 -32.66
CA MET A 294 4.18 -0.70 -33.11
C MET A 294 4.57 -0.29 -34.52
N PHE A 295 5.86 -0.20 -34.82
CA PHE A 295 6.33 0.17 -36.16
C PHE A 295 5.95 -0.88 -37.21
N MET A 296 6.05 -2.18 -36.91
CA MET A 296 5.61 -3.25 -37.81
C MET A 296 4.11 -3.18 -38.14
N ASN A 297 3.28 -2.68 -37.25
CA ASN A 297 1.83 -2.51 -37.43
C ASN A 297 1.43 -1.11 -37.95
N GLY A 298 2.39 -0.26 -38.31
CA GLY A 298 2.11 1.09 -38.80
C GLY A 298 1.42 2.02 -37.80
N ARG A 299 1.53 1.72 -36.49
CA ARG A 299 0.86 2.48 -35.42
C ARG A 299 1.78 3.51 -34.74
N GLY A 300 2.96 3.81 -35.32
CA GLY A 300 3.83 4.88 -34.81
C GLY A 300 3.17 6.26 -35.00
N THR A 301 3.29 7.16 -34.01
CA THR A 301 2.96 8.58 -34.19
C THR A 301 3.92 9.16 -35.24
N GLY A 302 3.49 10.20 -35.99
CA GLY A 302 4.31 10.77 -37.08
C GLY A 302 5.71 11.24 -36.67
N ASN A 303 5.95 11.46 -35.35
CA ASN A 303 7.25 11.79 -34.77
C ASN A 303 7.84 10.58 -34.02
N VAL A 304 8.90 10.02 -34.59
CA VAL A 304 9.57 8.82 -34.02
C VAL A 304 10.08 9.08 -32.58
N LEU A 305 10.59 10.29 -32.29
CA LEU A 305 11.09 10.64 -30.97
C LEU A 305 9.97 10.63 -29.92
N GLU A 306 8.81 11.18 -30.24
CA GLU A 306 7.65 11.18 -29.34
C GLU A 306 7.16 9.75 -29.09
N SER A 307 7.04 8.93 -30.15
CA SER A 307 6.67 7.52 -30.02
C SER A 307 7.62 6.75 -29.09
N VAL A 308 8.94 6.99 -29.20
CA VAL A 308 9.95 6.36 -28.34
C VAL A 308 9.78 6.81 -26.88
N VAL A 309 9.59 8.12 -26.65
CA VAL A 309 9.40 8.66 -25.29
C VAL A 309 8.10 8.14 -24.68
N ASP A 310 7.01 8.09 -25.43
CA ASP A 310 5.71 7.63 -24.92
C ASP A 310 5.71 6.13 -24.58
N VAL A 311 6.39 5.31 -25.39
CA VAL A 311 6.54 3.87 -25.08
C VAL A 311 7.43 3.67 -23.85
N LEU A 312 8.58 4.34 -23.79
CA LEU A 312 9.47 4.28 -22.62
C LEU A 312 8.75 4.75 -21.36
N PHE A 313 8.02 5.87 -21.45
CA PHE A 313 7.26 6.42 -20.34
C PHE A 313 6.21 5.42 -19.85
N SER A 314 5.40 4.86 -20.75
CA SER A 314 4.34 3.92 -20.40
C SER A 314 4.90 2.63 -19.77
N VAL A 315 5.96 2.05 -20.35
CA VAL A 315 6.60 0.84 -19.79
C VAL A 315 7.21 1.11 -18.43
N VAL A 316 7.91 2.24 -18.26
CA VAL A 316 8.49 2.62 -16.96
C VAL A 316 7.39 2.91 -15.96
N SER A 317 6.35 3.65 -16.32
CA SER A 317 5.25 4.01 -15.43
C SER A 317 4.49 2.77 -14.95
N ILE A 318 4.12 1.87 -15.85
CA ILE A 318 3.44 0.62 -15.52
C ILE A 318 4.36 -0.32 -14.74
N GLY A 319 5.65 -0.43 -15.13
CA GLY A 319 6.62 -1.30 -14.48
C GLY A 319 7.03 -0.84 -13.09
N THR A 320 7.07 0.46 -12.85
CA THR A 320 7.28 1.03 -11.51
C THR A 320 6.00 1.06 -10.69
N THR A 321 4.89 0.58 -11.24
CA THR A 321 3.54 0.65 -10.67
C THR A 321 3.11 2.07 -10.29
N THR A 322 3.58 3.08 -11.04
CA THR A 322 3.17 4.47 -10.84
C THR A 322 1.84 4.76 -11.53
N GLY A 323 1.62 4.24 -12.75
CA GLY A 323 0.33 4.30 -13.43
C GLY A 323 0.04 5.57 -14.22
N PHE A 324 1.00 6.46 -14.42
CA PHE A 324 0.83 7.59 -15.34
C PHE A 324 0.82 7.15 -16.79
N THR A 325 0.04 7.83 -17.63
CA THR A 325 -0.10 7.55 -19.05
C THR A 325 0.22 8.78 -19.89
N THR A 326 0.78 8.58 -21.08
CA THR A 326 1.00 9.64 -22.08
C THR A 326 0.14 9.43 -23.31
N VAL A 327 -0.30 8.20 -23.54
CA VAL A 327 -1.14 7.79 -24.67
C VAL A 327 -2.14 6.74 -24.20
N ASP A 328 -3.26 6.66 -24.86
CA ASP A 328 -4.16 5.52 -24.71
C ASP A 328 -3.58 4.30 -25.41
N TYR A 329 -2.95 3.43 -24.64
CA TYR A 329 -2.37 2.19 -25.15
C TYR A 329 -3.44 1.16 -25.54
N THR A 330 -4.68 1.31 -25.09
CA THR A 330 -5.76 0.34 -25.39
C THR A 330 -6.18 0.43 -26.86
N THR A 331 -6.24 1.61 -27.41
CA THR A 331 -6.58 1.88 -28.79
C THR A 331 -5.35 2.05 -29.69
N GLY A 332 -4.28 2.63 -29.14
CA GLY A 332 -3.08 3.00 -29.88
C GLY A 332 -2.08 1.86 -30.11
N TRP A 333 -2.02 0.84 -29.21
CA TRP A 333 -1.00 -0.20 -29.28
C TRP A 333 -1.53 -1.53 -29.86
N PRO A 334 -0.63 -2.37 -30.46
CA PRO A 334 -0.97 -3.75 -30.79
C PRO A 334 -1.26 -4.58 -29.53
N PHE A 335 -2.09 -5.62 -29.64
CA PHE A 335 -2.45 -6.50 -28.52
C PHE A 335 -1.22 -7.09 -27.80
N ILE A 336 -0.16 -7.41 -28.52
CA ILE A 336 1.10 -7.89 -27.94
C ILE A 336 1.75 -6.84 -27.03
N GLY A 337 1.65 -5.55 -27.37
CA GLY A 337 2.14 -4.44 -26.52
C GLY A 337 1.40 -4.39 -25.19
N MET A 338 0.07 -4.51 -25.21
CA MET A 338 -0.76 -4.56 -23.99
C MET A 338 -0.44 -5.81 -23.14
N SER A 339 -0.24 -6.97 -23.79
CA SER A 339 0.15 -8.20 -23.08
C SER A 339 1.52 -8.08 -22.41
N LEU A 340 2.47 -7.38 -23.03
CA LEU A 340 3.78 -7.08 -22.43
C LEU A 340 3.65 -6.12 -21.26
N LEU A 341 2.77 -5.10 -21.33
CA LEU A 341 2.48 -4.23 -20.20
C LEU A 341 1.91 -5.00 -19.02
N LEU A 342 1.03 -5.97 -19.24
CA LEU A 342 0.49 -6.83 -18.19
C LEU A 342 1.61 -7.61 -17.47
N VAL A 343 2.58 -8.14 -18.21
CA VAL A 343 3.75 -8.84 -17.63
C VAL A 343 4.61 -7.89 -16.81
N VAL A 344 4.85 -6.68 -17.30
CA VAL A 344 5.63 -5.66 -16.59
C VAL A 344 4.92 -5.22 -15.30
N MET A 345 3.61 -4.99 -15.36
CA MET A 345 2.74 -4.66 -14.24
C MET A 345 2.76 -5.73 -13.15
N PHE A 346 2.71 -7.01 -13.56
CA PHE A 346 2.76 -8.16 -12.67
C PHE A 346 4.09 -8.26 -11.92
N ILE A 347 5.22 -8.01 -12.57
CA ILE A 347 6.54 -8.07 -11.95
C ILE A 347 6.76 -6.89 -11.00
N GLY A 348 6.43 -5.68 -11.43
CA GLY A 348 6.55 -4.49 -10.61
C GLY A 348 7.98 -4.01 -10.40
N GLY A 349 8.22 -3.29 -9.28
CA GLY A 349 9.53 -2.70 -8.94
C GLY A 349 10.38 -3.52 -7.98
N SER A 350 11.45 -2.90 -7.46
CA SER A 350 12.40 -3.53 -6.54
C SER A 350 11.81 -3.76 -5.15
N THR A 351 12.31 -4.77 -4.47
CA THR A 351 11.99 -5.05 -3.07
C THR A 351 12.48 -3.92 -2.16
N GLY A 352 11.66 -3.50 -1.20
CA GLY A 352 12.00 -2.37 -0.33
C GLY A 352 11.93 -1.00 -1.02
N SER A 353 11.16 -0.90 -2.12
CA SER A 353 10.72 0.34 -2.76
C SER A 353 9.24 0.59 -2.50
N THR A 354 8.74 1.75 -2.93
CA THR A 354 7.31 2.09 -2.91
C THR A 354 6.50 1.33 -3.97
N ALA A 355 7.12 0.80 -5.02
CA ALA A 355 6.44 0.10 -6.09
C ALA A 355 5.69 -1.14 -5.61
N GLY A 356 4.63 -1.53 -6.29
CA GLY A 356 3.85 -2.75 -6.07
C GLY A 356 4.34 -3.96 -6.87
N GLY A 357 3.43 -4.87 -7.23
CA GLY A 357 3.73 -6.11 -7.96
C GLY A 357 4.37 -7.20 -7.10
N ILE A 358 4.75 -8.32 -7.72
CA ILE A 358 5.43 -9.46 -7.05
C ILE A 358 6.78 -9.06 -6.48
N LYS A 359 7.41 -8.06 -7.02
CA LYS A 359 8.77 -7.56 -6.80
C LYS A 359 9.82 -8.30 -7.63
N ILE A 360 10.73 -7.53 -8.20
CA ILE A 360 11.78 -8.03 -9.10
C ILE A 360 12.65 -9.11 -8.44
N SER A 361 13.02 -8.95 -7.16
CA SER A 361 13.85 -9.96 -6.47
C SER A 361 13.17 -11.32 -6.41
N ARG A 362 11.87 -11.36 -6.10
CA ARG A 362 11.10 -12.60 -6.06
C ARG A 362 10.97 -13.21 -7.45
N ALA A 363 10.67 -12.39 -8.47
CA ALA A 363 10.62 -12.85 -9.87
C ALA A 363 11.95 -13.45 -10.32
N LEU A 364 13.09 -12.81 -9.99
CA LEU A 364 14.43 -13.32 -10.29
C LEU A 364 14.73 -14.64 -9.57
N ILE A 365 14.39 -14.75 -8.28
CA ILE A 365 14.61 -15.96 -7.49
C ILE A 365 13.81 -17.12 -8.08
N VAL A 366 12.53 -16.90 -8.40
CA VAL A 366 11.66 -17.92 -9.02
C VAL A 366 12.20 -18.33 -10.40
N LEU A 367 12.56 -17.36 -11.25
CA LEU A 367 13.11 -17.65 -12.59
C LEU A 367 14.41 -18.47 -12.50
N LYS A 368 15.32 -18.09 -11.60
CA LYS A 368 16.58 -18.83 -11.40
C LYS A 368 16.34 -20.23 -10.82
N SER A 369 15.36 -20.39 -9.93
CA SER A 369 14.96 -21.70 -9.40
C SER A 369 14.43 -22.58 -10.54
N MET A 370 13.53 -22.07 -11.36
CA MET A 370 13.00 -22.81 -12.53
C MET A 370 14.12 -23.24 -13.49
N LEU A 371 15.06 -22.34 -13.78
CA LEU A 371 16.22 -22.68 -14.64
C LEU A 371 17.12 -23.74 -14.00
N ASN A 372 17.28 -23.75 -12.69
CA ASN A 372 18.05 -24.76 -11.97
C ASN A 372 17.35 -26.13 -12.01
N GLU A 373 16.03 -26.19 -11.86
CA GLU A 373 15.23 -27.42 -12.00
C GLU A 373 15.40 -28.02 -13.42
N VAL A 374 15.33 -27.18 -14.47
CA VAL A 374 15.58 -27.63 -15.85
C VAL A 374 17.01 -28.19 -16.01
N ARG A 375 18.02 -27.54 -15.41
CA ARG A 375 19.41 -28.02 -15.45
C ARG A 375 19.58 -29.33 -14.68
N GLN A 376 18.91 -29.48 -13.55
CA GLN A 376 18.95 -30.68 -12.71
C GLN A 376 18.30 -31.87 -13.43
N ALA A 377 17.25 -31.64 -14.25
CA ALA A 377 16.67 -32.67 -15.07
C ALA A 377 17.68 -33.28 -16.07
N VAL A 378 18.65 -32.49 -16.54
CA VAL A 378 19.75 -32.97 -17.44
C VAL A 378 20.88 -33.60 -16.64
N HIS A 379 21.16 -33.09 -15.43
CA HIS A 379 22.25 -33.57 -14.54
C HIS A 379 21.71 -33.87 -13.13
N PRO A 380 21.06 -35.04 -12.91
CA PRO A 380 20.33 -35.34 -11.66
C PRO A 380 21.17 -35.31 -10.39
N ASN A 381 22.48 -35.61 -10.50
CA ASN A 381 23.40 -35.63 -9.38
C ASN A 381 24.07 -34.30 -9.06
N ALA A 382 23.80 -33.25 -9.85
CA ALA A 382 24.37 -31.93 -9.63
C ALA A 382 23.52 -31.12 -8.63
N VAL A 383 24.16 -30.47 -7.67
CA VAL A 383 23.49 -29.59 -6.71
C VAL A 383 23.60 -28.14 -7.22
N TYR A 384 22.45 -27.57 -7.59
CA TYR A 384 22.35 -26.18 -8.04
C TYR A 384 21.78 -25.30 -6.91
N SER A 385 22.52 -24.26 -6.52
CA SER A 385 22.02 -23.25 -5.58
C SER A 385 21.57 -21.99 -6.32
N VAL A 386 20.44 -21.41 -5.92
CA VAL A 386 20.00 -20.10 -6.40
C VAL A 386 20.91 -19.05 -5.78
N ARG A 387 21.52 -18.19 -6.62
CA ARG A 387 22.36 -17.07 -6.15
C ARG A 387 21.68 -15.74 -6.48
N PHE A 388 21.63 -14.86 -5.48
CA PHE A 388 21.10 -13.51 -5.60
C PHE A 388 22.10 -12.50 -5.00
N ASP A 389 22.44 -11.43 -5.73
CA ASP A 389 23.53 -10.49 -5.39
C ASP A 389 24.85 -11.18 -4.96
N GLY A 390 25.21 -12.27 -5.66
CA GLY A 390 26.42 -13.06 -5.40
C GLY A 390 26.36 -13.98 -4.18
N ARG A 391 25.25 -14.04 -3.44
CA ARG A 391 25.04 -14.90 -2.27
C ARG A 391 24.09 -16.05 -2.59
N GLY A 392 24.29 -17.20 -1.95
CA GLY A 392 23.34 -18.31 -2.04
C GLY A 392 22.03 -17.93 -1.33
N ALA A 393 20.92 -18.17 -1.98
CA ALA A 393 19.59 -18.03 -1.36
C ALA A 393 19.25 -19.35 -0.63
N ASP A 394 18.80 -19.25 0.61
CA ASP A 394 18.32 -20.39 1.37
C ASP A 394 17.04 -20.96 0.74
N GLU A 395 16.84 -22.29 0.84
CA GLU A 395 15.63 -22.95 0.31
C GLU A 395 14.33 -22.32 0.85
N GLY A 396 14.33 -21.86 2.08
CA GLY A 396 13.20 -21.15 2.69
C GLY A 396 12.84 -19.86 1.95
N VAL A 397 13.85 -19.13 1.46
CA VAL A 397 13.65 -17.89 0.67
C VAL A 397 13.06 -18.22 -0.70
N VAL A 398 13.60 -19.25 -1.37
CA VAL A 398 13.10 -19.70 -2.68
C VAL A 398 11.64 -20.15 -2.57
N ARG A 399 11.34 -20.99 -1.58
CA ARG A 399 9.97 -21.47 -1.33
C ARG A 399 9.01 -20.31 -1.02
N SER A 400 9.42 -19.37 -0.17
CA SER A 400 8.61 -18.19 0.16
C SER A 400 8.33 -17.33 -1.08
N ALA A 401 9.34 -17.06 -1.91
CA ALA A 401 9.18 -16.30 -3.15
C ALA A 401 8.20 -16.98 -4.10
N THR A 402 8.31 -18.31 -4.28
CA THR A 402 7.41 -19.10 -5.13
C THR A 402 5.98 -19.08 -4.63
N VAL A 403 5.76 -19.26 -3.31
CA VAL A 403 4.42 -19.23 -2.71
C VAL A 403 3.77 -17.86 -2.88
N VAL A 404 4.50 -16.77 -2.63
CA VAL A 404 3.97 -15.42 -2.80
C VAL A 404 3.62 -15.16 -4.27
N ALA A 405 4.48 -15.59 -5.23
CA ALA A 405 4.21 -15.44 -6.65
C ALA A 405 2.93 -16.19 -7.08
N LEU A 406 2.77 -17.44 -6.63
CA LEU A 406 1.56 -18.22 -6.90
C LEU A 406 0.30 -17.59 -6.30
N MET A 407 0.38 -17.13 -5.04
CA MET A 407 -0.75 -16.45 -4.40
C MET A 407 -1.15 -15.18 -5.13
N PHE A 408 -0.15 -14.42 -5.63
CA PHE A 408 -0.39 -13.21 -6.41
C PHE A 408 -1.13 -13.54 -7.72
N ILE A 409 -0.68 -14.56 -8.45
CA ILE A 409 -1.34 -15.07 -9.66
C ILE A 409 -2.78 -15.49 -9.36
N ILE A 410 -2.99 -16.31 -8.33
CA ILE A 410 -4.33 -16.78 -7.94
C ILE A 410 -5.24 -15.60 -7.60
N THR A 411 -4.74 -14.61 -6.86
CA THR A 411 -5.53 -13.42 -6.51
C THR A 411 -5.95 -12.62 -7.73
N ILE A 412 -5.04 -12.43 -8.72
CA ILE A 412 -5.35 -11.76 -9.97
C ILE A 412 -6.43 -12.53 -10.76
N PHE A 413 -6.28 -13.85 -10.90
CA PHE A 413 -7.25 -14.65 -11.62
C PHE A 413 -8.63 -14.69 -10.94
N VAL A 414 -8.66 -14.86 -9.61
CA VAL A 414 -9.93 -14.79 -8.85
C VAL A 414 -10.55 -13.41 -8.96
N GLY A 415 -9.74 -12.35 -8.88
CA GLY A 415 -10.19 -10.98 -9.10
C GLY A 415 -10.79 -10.78 -10.50
N ALA A 416 -10.10 -11.26 -11.52
CA ALA A 416 -10.57 -11.19 -12.91
C ALA A 416 -11.89 -11.95 -13.11
N MET A 417 -12.02 -13.17 -12.56
CA MET A 417 -13.27 -13.96 -12.65
C MET A 417 -14.47 -13.24 -12.00
N VAL A 418 -14.26 -12.52 -10.91
CA VAL A 418 -15.34 -11.74 -10.28
C VAL A 418 -15.65 -10.51 -11.13
N MET A 419 -14.63 -9.82 -11.66
CA MET A 419 -14.81 -8.62 -12.48
C MET A 419 -15.40 -8.91 -13.86
N ASP A 420 -15.23 -10.12 -14.41
CA ASP A 420 -15.85 -10.61 -15.66
C ASP A 420 -17.39 -10.60 -15.61
N MET A 421 -17.97 -10.51 -14.41
CA MET A 421 -19.43 -10.36 -14.26
C MET A 421 -19.96 -9.00 -14.79
N GLU A 422 -19.12 -7.98 -14.91
CA GLU A 422 -19.51 -6.63 -15.35
C GLU A 422 -18.76 -6.15 -16.61
N MET A 423 -17.69 -6.82 -17.03
CA MET A 423 -16.82 -6.38 -18.13
C MET A 423 -16.22 -7.58 -18.87
N GLU A 424 -15.62 -7.37 -20.04
CA GLU A 424 -14.95 -8.42 -20.79
C GLU A 424 -13.73 -9.00 -20.05
N MET A 425 -13.50 -10.32 -20.15
CA MET A 425 -12.42 -11.03 -19.46
C MET A 425 -11.04 -10.38 -19.64
N GLY A 426 -10.75 -9.82 -20.83
CA GLY A 426 -9.49 -9.12 -21.09
C GLY A 426 -9.34 -7.85 -20.25
N GLU A 427 -10.37 -7.04 -20.17
CA GLU A 427 -10.43 -5.85 -19.33
C GLU A 427 -10.40 -6.22 -17.84
N ALA A 428 -11.17 -7.25 -17.45
CA ALA A 428 -11.21 -7.77 -16.08
C ALA A 428 -9.83 -8.25 -15.60
N LEU A 429 -9.10 -8.99 -16.45
CA LEU A 429 -7.77 -9.48 -16.12
C LEU A 429 -6.77 -8.32 -15.95
N PHE A 430 -6.81 -7.35 -16.87
CA PHE A 430 -5.94 -6.17 -16.80
C PHE A 430 -6.25 -5.32 -15.58
N ALA A 431 -7.54 -5.03 -15.32
CA ALA A 431 -7.99 -4.27 -14.17
C ALA A 431 -7.65 -4.97 -12.85
N SER A 432 -7.91 -6.28 -12.73
CA SER A 432 -7.53 -7.06 -11.55
C SER A 432 -6.03 -7.01 -11.31
N CYS A 433 -5.21 -7.18 -12.36
CA CYS A 433 -3.75 -7.06 -12.26
C CYS A 433 -3.34 -5.65 -11.83
N ALA A 434 -3.93 -4.59 -12.39
CA ALA A 434 -3.66 -3.20 -12.06
C ALA A 434 -3.98 -2.88 -10.59
N LEU A 435 -5.11 -3.35 -10.08
CA LEU A 435 -5.54 -3.12 -8.70
C LEU A 435 -4.70 -3.91 -7.69
N VAL A 436 -4.39 -5.18 -7.98
CA VAL A 436 -3.56 -6.03 -7.10
C VAL A 436 -2.09 -5.59 -7.13
N SER A 437 -1.56 -5.20 -8.28
CA SER A 437 -0.19 -4.67 -8.36
C SER A 437 -0.05 -3.26 -7.82
N GLY A 438 -1.17 -2.52 -7.68
CA GLY A 438 -1.18 -1.12 -7.28
C GLY A 438 -0.66 -0.18 -8.37
N THR A 439 -0.99 -0.45 -9.63
CA THR A 439 -0.58 0.36 -10.78
C THR A 439 -1.63 1.40 -11.18
N GLY A 440 -2.91 1.08 -11.03
CA GLY A 440 -4.04 2.00 -11.20
C GLY A 440 -4.76 1.90 -12.53
N PRO A 441 -4.20 2.32 -13.69
CA PRO A 441 -4.96 2.36 -14.93
C PRO A 441 -5.37 0.98 -15.41
N GLY A 442 -6.64 0.86 -15.80
CA GLY A 442 -7.20 -0.33 -16.42
C GLY A 442 -6.98 -0.38 -17.93
N MET A 443 -7.81 -1.13 -18.62
CA MET A 443 -7.86 -1.24 -20.08
C MET A 443 -9.29 -1.02 -20.56
N GLY A 444 -9.47 -0.58 -21.82
CA GLY A 444 -10.78 -0.38 -22.42
C GLY A 444 -11.58 0.69 -21.70
N ALA A 445 -12.79 0.35 -21.29
CA ALA A 445 -13.68 1.27 -20.55
C ALA A 445 -13.11 1.76 -19.21
N LEU A 446 -12.14 1.02 -18.64
CA LEU A 446 -11.50 1.33 -17.36
C LEU A 446 -10.14 2.03 -17.49
N PHE A 447 -9.76 2.46 -18.68
CA PHE A 447 -8.45 3.07 -18.91
C PHE A 447 -8.25 4.36 -18.10
N GLY A 448 -9.21 5.28 -18.14
CA GLY A 448 -9.12 6.59 -17.46
C GLY A 448 -9.63 6.56 -16.01
N ASN A 449 -10.72 5.84 -15.77
CA ASN A 449 -11.38 5.78 -14.47
C ASN A 449 -12.26 4.53 -14.32
N TYR A 450 -12.67 4.26 -13.09
CA TYR A 450 -13.50 3.11 -12.70
C TYR A 450 -14.95 3.51 -12.37
N CYS A 451 -15.42 4.67 -12.87
CA CYS A 451 -16.76 5.19 -12.51
C CYS A 451 -17.90 4.29 -12.98
N ALA A 452 -17.72 3.58 -14.11
CA ALA A 452 -18.74 2.71 -14.70
C ALA A 452 -19.03 1.43 -13.90
N MET A 453 -18.17 1.05 -12.95
CA MET A 453 -18.39 -0.13 -12.11
C MET A 453 -19.57 0.04 -11.14
N SER A 454 -20.25 -1.05 -10.84
CA SER A 454 -21.24 -1.09 -9.77
C SER A 454 -20.63 -0.82 -8.38
N GLY A 455 -21.45 -0.39 -7.43
CA GLY A 455 -20.99 -0.15 -6.06
C GLY A 455 -20.37 -1.38 -5.40
N GLY A 456 -20.91 -2.58 -5.66
CA GLY A 456 -20.36 -3.84 -5.17
C GLY A 456 -18.97 -4.12 -5.75
N MET A 457 -18.80 -3.91 -7.05
CA MET A 457 -17.52 -4.11 -7.73
C MET A 457 -16.46 -3.10 -7.28
N LYS A 458 -16.84 -1.83 -7.02
CA LYS A 458 -15.94 -0.81 -6.43
C LYS A 458 -15.43 -1.24 -5.05
N LEU A 459 -16.30 -1.77 -4.17
CA LEU A 459 -15.89 -2.28 -2.86
C LEU A 459 -15.01 -3.53 -2.96
N PHE A 460 -15.30 -4.44 -3.89
CA PHE A 460 -14.46 -5.59 -4.19
C PHE A 460 -13.06 -5.14 -4.66
N SER A 461 -13.00 -4.15 -5.53
CA SER A 461 -11.76 -3.53 -6.00
C SER A 461 -10.93 -2.91 -4.86
N CYS A 462 -11.58 -2.28 -3.87
CA CYS A 462 -10.91 -1.83 -2.65
C CYS A 462 -10.22 -2.98 -1.91
N GLY A 463 -10.88 -4.15 -1.84
CA GLY A 463 -10.29 -5.36 -1.28
C GLY A 463 -9.05 -5.83 -2.05
N LEU A 464 -9.07 -5.82 -3.39
CA LEU A 464 -7.94 -6.19 -4.22
C LEU A 464 -6.75 -5.23 -4.02
N MET A 465 -6.98 -3.91 -4.02
CA MET A 465 -5.94 -2.90 -3.75
C MET A 465 -5.30 -3.09 -2.38
N PHE A 466 -6.10 -3.39 -1.36
CA PHE A 466 -5.61 -3.64 -0.01
C PHE A 466 -4.80 -4.93 0.09
N LEU A 467 -5.28 -6.04 -0.52
CA LEU A 467 -4.59 -7.34 -0.57
C LEU A 467 -3.21 -7.22 -1.23
N GLY A 468 -3.14 -6.54 -2.34
CA GLY A 468 -1.89 -6.33 -3.07
C GLY A 468 -0.88 -5.50 -2.29
N ARG A 469 -1.37 -4.51 -1.52
CA ARG A 469 -0.50 -3.54 -0.83
C ARG A 469 0.08 -4.03 0.48
N VAL A 470 -0.71 -4.75 1.28
CA VAL A 470 -0.30 -5.22 2.63
C VAL A 470 0.46 -6.55 2.56
N GLU A 471 0.67 -7.10 1.39
CA GLU A 471 1.08 -8.47 1.10
C GLU A 471 0.01 -9.53 1.42
N ILE A 472 -0.37 -10.27 0.41
CA ILE A 472 -1.47 -11.27 0.44
C ILE A 472 -1.30 -12.24 1.62
N VAL A 473 -0.06 -12.67 1.91
CA VAL A 473 0.25 -13.64 2.98
C VAL A 473 -0.16 -13.09 4.35
N VAL A 474 0.10 -11.80 4.64
CA VAL A 474 -0.23 -11.18 5.93
C VAL A 474 -1.74 -11.20 6.19
N ILE A 475 -2.52 -10.93 5.13
CA ILE A 475 -3.98 -10.92 5.24
C ILE A 475 -4.54 -12.35 5.32
N LEU A 476 -4.01 -13.29 4.54
CA LEU A 476 -4.48 -14.67 4.57
C LEU A 476 -4.21 -15.37 5.92
N VAL A 477 -3.18 -14.98 6.64
CA VAL A 477 -2.91 -15.50 8.00
C VAL A 477 -4.08 -15.25 8.94
N ILE A 478 -4.85 -14.16 8.77
CA ILE A 478 -6.03 -13.85 9.61
C ILE A 478 -7.12 -14.91 9.50
N PHE A 479 -7.26 -15.53 8.33
CA PHE A 479 -8.25 -16.58 8.09
C PHE A 479 -7.82 -17.95 8.64
N THR A 480 -6.60 -18.06 9.20
CA THR A 480 -6.11 -19.32 9.78
C THR A 480 -6.57 -19.48 11.22
N LYS A 481 -6.94 -20.71 11.59
CA LYS A 481 -7.27 -21.07 12.98
C LYS A 481 -6.12 -20.81 13.95
N GLY A 482 -4.87 -20.92 13.47
CA GLY A 482 -3.65 -20.68 14.24
C GLY A 482 -3.56 -19.24 14.73
N PHE A 483 -3.85 -18.28 13.85
CA PHE A 483 -3.87 -16.84 14.18
C PHE A 483 -4.84 -16.56 15.35
N TRP A 484 -6.08 -17.00 15.25
CA TRP A 484 -7.09 -16.77 16.29
C TRP A 484 -6.77 -17.46 17.61
N LYS A 485 -6.19 -18.69 17.56
CA LYS A 485 -5.72 -19.38 18.77
C LYS A 485 -4.65 -18.56 19.49
N GLU A 486 -3.66 -18.08 18.77
CA GLU A 486 -2.56 -17.31 19.34
C GLU A 486 -3.05 -15.94 19.82
N LEU A 487 -3.92 -15.28 19.07
CA LEU A 487 -4.51 -13.99 19.40
C LEU A 487 -5.33 -14.08 20.70
N LEU A 488 -6.18 -15.08 20.82
CA LEU A 488 -7.09 -15.27 21.95
C LEU A 488 -6.44 -15.99 23.14
N GLY A 489 -5.22 -16.50 22.97
CA GLY A 489 -4.50 -17.27 24.02
C GLY A 489 -5.22 -18.59 24.36
N ILE A 490 -5.83 -19.25 23.37
CA ILE A 490 -6.67 -20.43 23.53
C ILE A 490 -5.84 -21.69 23.27
N SER A 491 -5.87 -22.65 24.22
CA SER A 491 -5.09 -23.89 24.12
C SER A 491 -5.82 -25.00 23.36
N SER A 492 -7.18 -24.98 23.31
CA SER A 492 -7.98 -26.03 22.69
C SER A 492 -9.03 -25.49 21.70
N MET A 493 -9.46 -26.36 20.76
CA MET A 493 -10.48 -26.06 19.76
C MET A 493 -11.88 -25.89 20.37
N LEU A 494 -12.16 -26.60 21.48
CA LEU A 494 -13.42 -26.51 22.23
C LEU A 494 -13.53 -25.15 22.91
N GLU A 495 -12.47 -24.67 23.53
CA GLU A 495 -12.41 -23.36 24.17
C GLU A 495 -12.56 -22.20 23.14
N PHE A 496 -12.07 -22.39 21.90
CA PHE A 496 -12.28 -21.44 20.79
C PHE A 496 -13.76 -21.35 20.42
N ARG A 497 -14.44 -22.50 20.25
CA ARG A 497 -15.85 -22.55 19.89
C ARG A 497 -16.73 -21.90 20.97
N GLU A 498 -16.48 -22.19 22.24
CA GLU A 498 -17.20 -21.59 23.37
C GLU A 498 -16.98 -20.07 23.45
N LYS A 499 -15.74 -19.58 23.31
CA LYS A 499 -15.47 -18.14 23.36
C LYS A 499 -16.03 -17.38 22.17
N VAL A 500 -15.99 -17.91 20.96
CA VAL A 500 -16.59 -17.27 19.78
C VAL A 500 -18.12 -17.24 19.87
N LEU A 501 -18.74 -18.30 20.36
CA LEU A 501 -20.20 -18.36 20.55
C LEU A 501 -20.68 -17.52 21.75
N SER A 502 -19.81 -17.25 22.73
CA SER A 502 -20.15 -16.41 23.90
C SER A 502 -20.01 -14.91 23.65
N VAL A 503 -19.35 -14.49 22.57
CA VAL A 503 -19.19 -13.05 22.24
C VAL A 503 -20.52 -12.33 22.06
N PRO A 504 -21.55 -12.87 21.35
CA PRO A 504 -22.87 -12.24 21.28
C PRO A 504 -23.54 -12.11 22.65
N HIS A 505 -23.44 -13.15 23.50
CA HIS A 505 -23.98 -13.14 24.85
C HIS A 505 -23.29 -12.15 25.78
N MET A 506 -21.99 -11.95 25.66
CA MET A 506 -21.25 -10.95 26.44
C MET A 506 -21.60 -9.50 26.06
N ILE A 507 -21.85 -9.25 24.80
CA ILE A 507 -22.27 -7.92 24.33
C ILE A 507 -23.68 -7.61 24.82
N VAL A 508 -24.60 -8.56 24.67
CA VAL A 508 -25.97 -8.41 25.11
C VAL A 508 -26.07 -8.29 26.65
N SER A 509 -25.33 -9.08 27.41
CA SER A 509 -25.31 -8.98 28.89
C SER A 509 -24.69 -7.69 29.41
N ARG A 510 -23.71 -7.11 28.72
CA ARG A 510 -23.17 -5.78 29.08
C ARG A 510 -24.16 -4.64 28.80
N ILE A 511 -24.93 -4.76 27.71
CA ILE A 511 -25.97 -3.77 27.39
C ILE A 511 -27.13 -3.86 28.39
N ILE A 512 -27.55 -5.08 28.80
CA ILE A 512 -28.58 -5.27 29.79
C ILE A 512 -28.14 -4.79 31.17
N ARG A 513 -26.94 -5.14 31.63
CA ARG A 513 -26.37 -4.66 32.92
C ARG A 513 -26.25 -3.15 33.02
N LYS A 514 -25.91 -2.49 31.91
CA LYS A 514 -25.83 -1.02 31.87
C LYS A 514 -27.22 -0.38 31.92
N LYS A 515 -28.27 -1.12 31.54
CA LYS A 515 -29.66 -0.67 31.62
C LYS A 515 -30.21 -0.85 33.04
N ASP A 516 -29.82 -1.93 33.73
CA ASP A 516 -30.21 -2.22 35.10
C ASP A 516 -29.52 -1.26 36.11
N ASP A 517 -28.25 -0.92 35.90
CA ASP A 517 -27.51 0.08 36.71
C ASP A 517 -28.09 1.50 36.52
N ALA A 518 -28.64 1.83 35.35
CA ALA A 518 -29.28 3.12 35.09
C ALA A 518 -30.69 3.23 35.67
N THR A 519 -31.36 2.09 36.00
CA THR A 519 -32.67 2.07 36.63
C THR A 519 -32.63 1.91 38.15
N SER A 520 -31.49 1.57 38.74
CA SER A 520 -31.30 1.47 40.20
C SER A 520 -30.97 2.80 40.91
N ASP A 521 -30.58 3.84 40.18
CA ASP A 521 -30.30 5.15 40.76
C ASP A 521 -31.54 6.04 40.97
N ASP A 522 -32.74 5.56 40.55
CA ASP A 522 -34.01 6.32 40.69
C ASP A 522 -34.91 5.86 41.86
N ILE A 523 -34.44 4.93 42.71
CA ILE A 523 -35.21 4.52 43.91
C ILE A 523 -34.65 5.26 45.13
N GLY A 524 -35.33 6.34 45.52
CA GLY A 524 -35.06 7.09 46.72
C GLY A 524 -35.19 6.25 48.01
N PRO A 525 -34.66 6.70 49.16
CA PRO A 525 -34.54 5.89 50.37
C PRO A 525 -35.90 5.57 50.96
N GLU A 526 -36.10 4.30 51.33
CA GLU A 526 -37.26 3.81 52.08
C GLU A 526 -37.41 4.53 53.43
N PRO A 527 -38.62 4.83 53.92
CA PRO A 527 -38.81 5.49 55.20
C PRO A 527 -38.52 4.53 56.37
N GLU A 528 -37.81 5.02 57.31
CA GLU A 528 -37.39 4.42 58.58
C GLU A 528 -38.60 3.91 59.37
N GLN A 529 -38.70 2.61 59.66
CA GLN A 529 -39.74 2.03 60.54
C GLN A 529 -39.42 2.37 61.98
N ALA A 530 -40.37 3.08 62.63
CA ALA A 530 -40.34 3.42 64.02
C ALA A 530 -40.42 2.16 64.92
N SER A 531 -39.48 2.04 65.85
CA SER A 531 -39.45 1.02 66.91
C SER A 531 -40.52 1.24 67.94
N ILE A 532 -41.33 0.21 68.19
CA ILE A 532 -42.29 0.13 69.28
C ILE A 532 -41.55 -0.40 70.52
N PRO A 533 -41.65 0.25 71.70
CA PRO A 533 -41.05 -0.28 72.93
C PRO A 533 -41.90 -1.41 73.52
N LYS A 534 -41.22 -2.44 74.00
CA LYS A 534 -41.84 -3.51 74.81
C LYS A 534 -41.71 -3.12 76.28
N ASP A 535 -42.87 -3.10 76.93
CA ASP A 535 -43.01 -3.39 78.35
C ASP A 535 -43.03 -4.90 78.57
#